data_83359defbdbe6419fd5843c458a86544
#
_entry.id   83359defbdbe6419fd5843c458a86544
#
_cell.length_a   1.000
_cell.length_b   1.000
_cell.length_c   1.000
_cell.angle_alpha   90.00
_cell.angle_beta   90.00
_cell.angle_gamma   90.00
#
_symmetry.space_group_name_H-M   'P 1'
#
loop_
_entity.id
_entity.type
_entity.pdbx_description
1 polymer ?
#
loop_
_entity_poly.entity_id
_entity_poly.type
_entity_poly.pdbx_seq_one_letter_code
_entity_poly.pdbx_strand_id
1 'polypeptide(L)'
;MRKLILLLFTTLSLSYFSQKNQVAFSGELLYNIEKLSPADSLPAKMLLYAKDSLLKVINFSSTIGKQEMIKHLRLNRSYVLVSTTKGDFAIKTDHNTKSDSLQEYTFKKKCGRKKIAGMRAKKALVKINGIDEKFIFYYTPKINARYSSSYQNLPGLALEYYVVNNNGLYKYTLEDIKVTDPPLNLFIIPSAYKKVNLDEFIKQVSAQ
;
A
#
# COMPACT_ATOMS: atom_id res chain seq x y z
N MET A 1 8.28 -1.34 70.13
CA MET A 1 8.63 -1.98 68.84
C MET A 1 7.67 -1.43 67.76
N ARG A 2 8.12 -0.40 67.05
CA ARG A 2 7.33 0.22 65.96
C ARG A 2 7.63 -0.52 64.64
N LYS A 3 6.60 -1.15 64.07
CA LYS A 3 6.68 -1.81 62.78
C LYS A 3 6.61 -0.71 61.68
N LEU A 4 7.72 -0.52 60.99
CA LEU A 4 7.83 0.35 59.83
C LEU A 4 7.24 -0.38 58.64
N ILE A 5 6.07 0.03 58.17
CA ILE A 5 5.47 -0.47 56.93
C ILE A 5 6.08 0.30 55.79
N LEU A 6 6.97 -0.34 55.06
CA LEU A 6 7.58 0.17 53.81
C LEU A 6 6.54 0.02 52.70
N LEU A 7 5.88 1.10 52.34
CA LEU A 7 4.96 1.15 51.20
C LEU A 7 5.77 1.23 49.93
N LEU A 8 5.95 0.09 49.27
CA LEU A 8 6.61 0.00 47.96
C LEU A 8 5.66 0.54 46.89
N PHE A 9 5.77 1.81 46.53
CA PHE A 9 5.13 2.38 45.35
C PHE A 9 5.80 1.83 44.11
N THR A 10 5.27 0.73 43.57
CA THR A 10 5.56 0.29 42.21
C THR A 10 4.90 1.28 41.27
N THR A 11 5.67 2.23 40.80
CA THR A 11 5.29 3.07 39.64
C THR A 11 5.23 2.18 38.40
N LEU A 12 4.04 1.67 38.11
CA LEU A 12 3.73 1.17 36.78
C LEU A 12 3.86 2.35 35.82
N SER A 13 5.00 2.48 35.19
CA SER A 13 5.18 3.31 34.01
C SER A 13 4.34 2.70 32.88
N LEU A 14 3.07 3.09 32.84
CA LEU A 14 2.21 2.92 31.67
C LEU A 14 2.91 3.70 30.53
N SER A 15 3.70 2.99 29.77
CA SER A 15 4.17 3.47 28.47
C SER A 15 2.94 3.64 27.60
N TYR A 16 2.29 4.77 27.72
CA TYR A 16 1.32 5.22 26.73
C TYR A 16 2.09 5.31 25.42
N PHE A 17 2.03 4.25 24.64
CA PHE A 17 2.31 4.34 23.21
C PHE A 17 1.32 5.38 22.68
N SER A 18 1.75 6.62 22.65
CA SER A 18 1.09 7.67 21.92
C SER A 18 1.05 7.21 20.47
N GLN A 19 -0.01 6.50 20.10
CA GLN A 19 -0.41 6.40 18.70
C GLN A 19 -0.65 7.85 18.28
N LYS A 20 0.38 8.47 17.72
CA LYS A 20 0.27 9.76 17.08
C LYS A 20 -0.93 9.63 16.14
N ASN A 21 -2.03 10.31 16.44
CA ASN A 21 -3.21 10.36 15.60
C ASN A 21 -2.74 10.85 14.23
N GLN A 22 -2.42 9.90 13.35
CA GLN A 22 -2.06 10.22 11.98
C GLN A 22 -3.36 10.63 11.33
N VAL A 23 -3.43 11.90 10.96
CA VAL A 23 -4.59 12.48 10.27
C VAL A 23 -4.91 11.61 9.06
N ALA A 24 -6.19 11.33 8.87
CA ALA A 24 -6.66 10.64 7.67
C ALA A 24 -6.25 11.46 6.45
N PHE A 25 -5.58 10.81 5.50
CA PHE A 25 -5.16 11.46 4.27
C PHE A 25 -6.32 11.44 3.27
N SER A 26 -6.55 12.58 2.64
CA SER A 26 -7.46 12.74 1.50
C SER A 26 -6.69 13.42 0.37
N GLY A 27 -6.70 12.82 -0.83
CA GLY A 27 -5.95 13.36 -1.96
C GLY A 27 -5.53 12.32 -3.00
N GLU A 28 -4.57 12.74 -3.80
CA GLU A 28 -4.03 11.99 -4.93
C GLU A 28 -2.52 11.79 -4.75
N LEU A 29 -2.03 10.61 -5.10
CA LEU A 29 -0.62 10.25 -5.12
C LEU A 29 -0.28 9.66 -6.49
N LEU A 30 0.66 10.27 -7.20
CA LEU A 30 1.14 9.78 -8.48
C LEU A 30 2.54 9.20 -8.32
N TYR A 31 2.69 7.92 -8.63
CA TYR A 31 3.98 7.24 -8.65
C TYR A 31 4.45 6.96 -10.07
N ASN A 32 5.72 7.21 -10.32
CA ASN A 32 6.44 6.65 -11.46
C ASN A 32 6.93 5.25 -11.11
N ILE A 33 6.82 4.30 -12.05
CA ILE A 33 7.25 2.91 -11.90
C ILE A 33 8.32 2.64 -12.94
N GLU A 34 9.49 2.25 -12.48
CA GLU A 34 10.64 1.91 -13.30
C GLU A 34 10.96 0.42 -13.11
N LYS A 35 11.02 -0.34 -14.19
CA LYS A 35 11.46 -1.74 -14.16
C LYS A 35 12.99 -1.77 -14.25
N LEU A 36 13.62 -2.31 -13.21
CA LEU A 36 15.08 -2.33 -13.10
C LEU A 36 15.70 -3.63 -13.62
N SER A 37 14.98 -4.75 -13.54
CA SER A 37 15.46 -6.04 -13.99
C SER A 37 14.32 -7.00 -14.35
N PRO A 38 14.35 -7.63 -15.55
CA PRO A 38 15.13 -7.18 -16.70
C PRO A 38 14.72 -5.76 -17.07
N ALA A 39 15.67 -4.95 -17.49
CA ALA A 39 15.40 -3.57 -17.92
C ALA A 39 14.56 -3.61 -19.19
N ASP A 40 13.29 -3.29 -19.06
CA ASP A 40 12.35 -3.14 -20.15
C ASP A 40 11.59 -1.85 -19.94
N SER A 41 11.72 -0.95 -20.87
CA SER A 41 11.65 0.47 -20.59
C SER A 41 10.36 1.14 -21.03
N LEU A 42 9.22 0.50 -20.84
CA LEU A 42 7.99 1.24 -21.02
C LEU A 42 7.57 1.86 -19.69
N PRO A 43 7.48 3.19 -19.59
CA PRO A 43 7.13 3.84 -18.35
C PRO A 43 5.74 3.40 -17.89
N ALA A 44 5.66 3.00 -16.64
CA ALA A 44 4.41 2.67 -16.00
C ALA A 44 4.15 3.68 -14.88
N LYS A 45 2.89 3.98 -14.64
CA LYS A 45 2.48 4.91 -13.58
C LYS A 45 1.41 4.27 -12.70
N MET A 46 1.42 4.64 -11.43
CA MET A 46 0.36 4.29 -10.49
C MET A 46 -0.25 5.58 -9.93
N LEU A 47 -1.55 5.75 -10.12
CA LEU A 47 -2.33 6.82 -9.54
C LEU A 47 -3.17 6.26 -8.39
N LEU A 48 -3.08 6.88 -7.23
CA LEU A 48 -3.77 6.47 -6.04
C LEU A 48 -4.63 7.63 -5.54
N TYR A 49 -5.94 7.40 -5.43
CA TYR A 49 -6.88 8.29 -4.77
C TYR A 49 -7.16 7.76 -3.37
N ALA A 50 -7.12 8.63 -2.38
CA ALA A 50 -7.45 8.30 -1.00
C ALA A 50 -8.50 9.27 -0.47
N LYS A 51 -9.46 8.75 0.30
CA LYS A 51 -10.43 9.54 1.06
C LYS A 51 -10.75 8.78 2.34
N ASP A 52 -10.18 9.24 3.47
CA ASP A 52 -10.30 8.60 4.78
C ASP A 52 -9.94 7.10 4.75
N SER A 53 -10.94 6.23 4.70
CA SER A 53 -10.77 4.77 4.66
C SER A 53 -10.96 4.14 3.28
N LEU A 54 -11.18 4.97 2.27
CA LEU A 54 -11.37 4.53 0.89
C LEU A 54 -10.09 4.75 0.10
N LEU A 55 -9.77 3.81 -0.75
CA LEU A 55 -8.61 3.84 -1.61
C LEU A 55 -8.97 3.33 -2.99
N LYS A 56 -8.59 4.07 -4.03
CA LYS A 56 -8.62 3.59 -5.41
C LYS A 56 -7.21 3.64 -5.96
N VAL A 57 -6.74 2.53 -6.48
CA VAL A 57 -5.44 2.40 -7.14
C VAL A 57 -5.66 2.14 -8.60
N ILE A 58 -5.00 2.90 -9.46
CA ILE A 58 -5.03 2.75 -10.91
C ILE A 58 -3.60 2.58 -11.38
N ASN A 59 -3.29 1.41 -11.92
CA ASN A 59 -2.01 1.14 -12.56
C ASN A 59 -2.16 1.33 -14.06
N PHE A 60 -1.24 2.07 -14.64
CA PHE A 60 -1.11 2.24 -16.08
C PHE A 60 0.17 1.55 -16.55
N SER A 61 0.03 0.57 -17.39
CA SER A 61 1.13 -0.13 -18.04
C SER A 61 0.88 -0.17 -19.53
N SER A 62 1.91 0.09 -20.31
CA SER A 62 1.83 -0.03 -21.76
C SER A 62 1.60 -1.46 -22.25
N THR A 63 1.99 -2.45 -21.44
CA THR A 63 1.86 -3.87 -21.78
C THR A 63 0.50 -4.45 -21.38
N ILE A 64 -0.01 -4.09 -20.19
CA ILE A 64 -1.20 -4.71 -19.60
C ILE A 64 -2.40 -3.76 -19.66
N GLY A 65 -2.17 -2.50 -20.00
CA GLY A 65 -3.20 -1.47 -20.01
C GLY A 65 -3.53 -0.95 -18.60
N LYS A 66 -4.76 -0.50 -18.43
CA LYS A 66 -5.27 0.08 -17.19
C LYS A 66 -5.80 -1.02 -16.28
N GLN A 67 -5.30 -1.05 -15.03
CA GLN A 67 -5.78 -1.93 -13.97
C GLN A 67 -6.31 -1.08 -12.82
N GLU A 68 -7.49 -1.38 -12.31
CA GLU A 68 -8.11 -0.64 -11.23
C GLU A 68 -8.39 -1.55 -10.03
N MET A 69 -8.15 -1.01 -8.83
CA MET A 69 -8.49 -1.66 -7.58
C MET A 69 -9.16 -0.67 -6.63
N ILE A 70 -10.25 -1.08 -6.00
CA ILE A 70 -10.96 -0.31 -4.98
C ILE A 70 -10.83 -1.05 -3.66
N LYS A 71 -10.36 -0.34 -2.61
CA LYS A 71 -10.21 -0.88 -1.24
C LYS A 71 -11.01 -0.08 -0.23
N HIS A 72 -11.59 -0.78 0.72
CA HIS A 72 -12.15 -0.19 1.93
C HIS A 72 -11.29 -0.61 3.13
N LEU A 73 -10.41 0.28 3.58
CA LEU A 73 -9.36 -0.03 4.56
C LEU A 73 -9.91 -0.46 5.92
N ARG A 74 -11.04 0.11 6.39
CA ARG A 74 -11.67 -0.27 7.67
C ARG A 74 -12.35 -1.63 7.61
N LEU A 75 -13.01 -1.93 6.47
CA LEU A 75 -13.74 -3.18 6.30
C LEU A 75 -12.86 -4.30 5.77
N ASN A 76 -11.58 -4.01 5.51
CA ASN A 76 -10.63 -4.95 4.90
C ASN A 76 -11.20 -5.62 3.64
N ARG A 77 -11.89 -4.84 2.80
CA ARG A 77 -12.48 -5.29 1.54
C ARG A 77 -11.74 -4.69 0.37
N SER A 78 -11.47 -5.50 -0.62
CA SER A 78 -10.82 -5.02 -1.82
C SER A 78 -11.40 -5.73 -3.05
N TYR A 79 -11.47 -5.00 -4.16
CA TYR A 79 -11.97 -5.48 -5.44
C TYR A 79 -11.03 -5.04 -6.55
N VAL A 80 -10.64 -5.97 -7.41
CA VAL A 80 -9.95 -5.69 -8.67
C VAL A 80 -11.00 -5.62 -9.77
N LEU A 81 -10.99 -4.53 -10.53
CA LEU A 81 -11.92 -4.33 -11.66
C LEU A 81 -11.25 -4.84 -12.93
N VAL A 82 -11.91 -5.77 -13.60
CA VAL A 82 -11.41 -6.41 -14.83
C VAL A 82 -12.50 -6.38 -15.88
N SER A 83 -12.17 -5.85 -17.06
CA SER A 83 -13.01 -5.91 -18.25
C SER A 83 -12.52 -6.99 -19.17
N THR A 84 -13.40 -7.86 -19.61
CA THR A 84 -13.11 -8.97 -20.53
C THR A 84 -14.12 -8.98 -21.68
N THR A 85 -13.88 -9.81 -22.68
CA THR A 85 -14.86 -10.04 -23.77
C THR A 85 -16.17 -10.65 -23.29
N LYS A 86 -16.18 -11.27 -22.08
CA LYS A 86 -17.35 -11.88 -21.45
C LYS A 86 -18.07 -10.96 -20.46
N GLY A 87 -17.60 -9.73 -20.30
CA GLY A 87 -18.21 -8.71 -19.43
C GLY A 87 -17.23 -8.10 -18.43
N ASP A 88 -17.77 -7.24 -17.59
CA ASP A 88 -17.06 -6.51 -16.56
C ASP A 88 -17.22 -7.18 -15.20
N PHE A 89 -16.10 -7.44 -14.52
CA PHE A 89 -16.07 -8.15 -13.24
C PHE A 89 -15.37 -7.33 -12.16
N ALA A 90 -15.96 -7.27 -10.98
CA ALA A 90 -15.33 -6.79 -9.76
C ALA A 90 -14.96 -8.01 -8.91
N ILE A 91 -13.71 -8.43 -9.00
CA ILE A 91 -13.20 -9.63 -8.34
C ILE A 91 -12.85 -9.26 -6.91
N LYS A 92 -13.57 -9.86 -5.94
CA LYS A 92 -13.25 -9.70 -4.54
C LYS A 92 -11.92 -10.39 -4.22
N THR A 93 -10.96 -9.61 -3.71
CA THR A 93 -9.70 -10.14 -3.21
C THR A 93 -9.77 -10.23 -1.69
N ASP A 94 -9.83 -11.44 -1.16
CA ASP A 94 -9.76 -11.66 0.28
C ASP A 94 -8.29 -11.57 0.73
N HIS A 95 -8.01 -10.67 1.66
CA HIS A 95 -6.66 -10.53 2.22
C HIS A 95 -6.17 -11.76 2.99
N ASN A 96 -7.01 -12.80 3.13
CA ASN A 96 -6.68 -14.04 3.82
C ASN A 96 -6.07 -15.12 2.93
N THR A 97 -5.99 -14.92 1.62
CA THR A 97 -5.25 -15.85 0.77
C THR A 97 -3.76 -15.58 0.93
N LYS A 98 -3.05 -16.54 1.51
CA LYS A 98 -1.58 -16.52 1.66
C LYS A 98 -0.84 -16.30 0.32
N SER A 99 -1.53 -16.36 -0.81
CA SER A 99 -1.00 -16.09 -2.14
C SER A 99 -0.91 -14.60 -2.49
N ASP A 100 -1.71 -13.73 -1.87
CA ASP A 100 -1.53 -12.28 -1.91
C ASP A 100 -0.48 -11.83 -0.88
N SER A 101 0.52 -12.66 -0.67
CA SER A 101 1.60 -12.38 0.25
C SER A 101 2.23 -11.04 -0.13
N LEU A 102 1.76 -10.00 0.54
CA LEU A 102 2.60 -8.86 0.84
C LEU A 102 3.94 -9.48 1.24
N GLN A 103 4.95 -9.33 0.39
CA GLN A 103 6.26 -9.94 0.62
C GLN A 103 6.64 -9.66 2.07
N GLU A 104 6.81 -10.72 2.86
CA GLU A 104 7.26 -10.55 4.23
C GLU A 104 8.57 -9.78 4.20
N TYR A 105 8.66 -8.75 4.98
CA TYR A 105 9.84 -7.91 5.01
C TYR A 105 10.15 -7.43 6.42
N THR A 106 11.42 -7.16 6.64
CA THR A 106 11.89 -6.48 7.84
C THR A 106 12.51 -5.14 7.47
N PHE A 107 12.45 -4.17 8.38
CA PHE A 107 13.09 -2.89 8.13
C PHE A 107 13.86 -2.38 9.34
N LYS A 108 14.92 -1.61 9.07
CA LYS A 108 15.70 -0.86 10.08
C LYS A 108 15.71 0.61 9.68
N LYS A 109 15.30 1.49 10.60
CA LYS A 109 15.44 2.94 10.42
C LYS A 109 16.91 3.28 10.26
N LYS A 110 17.25 4.17 9.32
CA LYS A 110 18.60 4.63 9.06
C LYS A 110 18.64 6.15 9.13
N CYS A 111 19.81 6.69 9.50
CA CYS A 111 20.07 8.11 9.36
C CYS A 111 20.06 8.49 7.88
N GLY A 112 19.54 9.69 7.59
CA GLY A 112 19.42 10.22 6.24
C GLY A 112 18.01 10.70 5.94
N ARG A 113 17.96 11.77 5.16
CA ARG A 113 16.70 12.40 4.71
C ARG A 113 16.84 12.76 3.24
N LYS A 114 15.72 12.71 2.52
CA LYS A 114 15.61 13.10 1.13
C LYS A 114 14.31 13.91 0.95
N LYS A 115 14.25 14.76 -0.03
CA LYS A 115 13.02 15.43 -0.44
C LYS A 115 12.48 14.73 -1.67
N ILE A 116 11.24 14.22 -1.62
CA ILE A 116 10.56 13.50 -2.71
C ILE A 116 9.18 14.13 -2.84
N ALA A 117 8.78 14.54 -4.03
CA ALA A 117 7.52 15.24 -4.30
C ALA A 117 7.23 16.34 -3.27
N GLY A 118 8.21 17.18 -2.95
CA GLY A 118 8.08 18.25 -1.97
C GLY A 118 8.10 17.82 -0.50
N MET A 119 8.00 16.52 -0.18
CA MET A 119 7.94 16.02 1.18
C MET A 119 9.31 15.58 1.73
N ARG A 120 9.51 15.79 3.05
CA ARG A 120 10.67 15.24 3.75
C ARG A 120 10.46 13.74 3.97
N ALA A 121 11.33 12.92 3.41
CA ALA A 121 11.37 11.48 3.56
C ALA A 121 12.49 11.04 4.51
N LYS A 122 12.23 10.02 5.32
CA LYS A 122 13.19 9.32 6.18
C LYS A 122 13.64 8.05 5.49
N LYS A 123 14.90 7.67 5.73
CA LYS A 123 15.53 6.47 5.15
C LYS A 123 15.24 5.23 5.99
N ALA A 124 14.92 4.13 5.34
CA ALA A 124 14.88 2.80 5.93
C ALA A 124 15.68 1.81 5.07
N LEU A 125 16.35 0.86 5.73
CA LEU A 125 16.93 -0.30 5.07
C LEU A 125 15.94 -1.44 5.19
N VAL A 126 15.50 -1.99 4.07
CA VAL A 126 14.49 -3.05 3.99
C VAL A 126 15.12 -4.33 3.46
N LYS A 127 14.87 -5.44 4.14
CA LYS A 127 15.16 -6.78 3.67
C LYS A 127 13.84 -7.47 3.34
N ILE A 128 13.70 -7.93 2.12
CA ILE A 128 12.53 -8.69 1.64
C ILE A 128 12.86 -10.17 1.80
N ASN A 129 11.94 -10.96 2.36
CA ASN A 129 12.14 -12.38 2.54
C ASN A 129 12.29 -13.08 1.18
N GLY A 130 13.24 -14.02 1.10
CA GLY A 130 13.57 -14.72 -0.15
C GLY A 130 14.47 -13.92 -1.10
N ILE A 131 14.93 -12.72 -0.70
CA ILE A 131 15.85 -11.89 -1.48
C ILE A 131 17.05 -11.52 -0.62
N ASP A 132 18.26 -11.84 -1.08
CA ASP A 132 19.50 -11.54 -0.34
C ASP A 132 19.84 -10.07 -0.34
N GLU A 133 19.41 -9.34 -1.35
CA GLU A 133 19.65 -7.92 -1.50
C GLU A 133 18.84 -7.09 -0.49
N LYS A 134 19.46 -6.02 0.00
CA LYS A 134 18.83 -5.05 0.90
C LYS A 134 18.54 -3.78 0.13
N PHE A 135 17.33 -3.27 0.25
CA PHE A 135 16.88 -2.09 -0.45
C PHE A 135 16.80 -0.87 0.45
N ILE A 136 17.07 0.29 -0.12
CA ILE A 136 16.90 1.58 0.56
C ILE A 136 15.53 2.14 0.20
N PHE A 137 14.66 2.24 1.20
CA PHE A 137 13.35 2.86 1.07
C PHE A 137 13.36 4.25 1.68
N TYR A 138 12.51 5.12 1.13
CA TYR A 138 12.22 6.42 1.71
C TYR A 138 10.74 6.54 2.02
N TYR A 139 10.39 6.96 3.23
CA TYR A 139 9.02 7.07 3.71
C TYR A 139 8.78 8.39 4.43
N THR A 140 7.53 8.85 4.44
CA THR A 140 7.12 10.00 5.24
C THR A 140 6.23 9.55 6.41
N PRO A 141 6.54 9.96 7.67
CA PRO A 141 5.68 9.67 8.81
C PRO A 141 4.44 10.58 8.88
N LYS A 142 4.31 11.56 7.98
CA LYS A 142 3.16 12.47 7.95
C LYS A 142 1.87 11.81 7.45
N ILE A 143 2.00 10.78 6.60
CA ILE A 143 0.89 10.03 6.03
C ILE A 143 1.01 8.59 6.50
N ASN A 144 -0.13 7.98 6.85
CA ASN A 144 -0.16 6.61 7.32
C ASN A 144 0.25 5.63 6.21
N ALA A 145 1.02 4.59 6.57
CA ALA A 145 1.43 3.53 5.65
C ALA A 145 0.25 2.73 5.08
N ARG A 146 -0.93 2.76 5.70
CA ARG A 146 -2.15 2.09 5.22
C ARG A 146 -2.55 2.50 3.79
N TYR A 147 -2.13 3.69 3.35
CA TYR A 147 -2.34 4.18 1.98
C TYR A 147 -1.30 3.65 0.99
N SER A 148 -0.30 2.93 1.46
CA SER A 148 0.65 2.24 0.58
C SER A 148 -0.01 1.01 -0.05
N SER A 149 0.29 0.75 -1.31
CA SER A 149 -0.18 -0.46 -1.99
C SER A 149 0.48 -1.73 -1.46
N SER A 150 1.72 -1.65 -0.94
CA SER A 150 2.53 -2.81 -0.63
C SER A 150 3.05 -2.83 0.81
N TYR A 151 3.77 -1.85 1.28
CA TYR A 151 4.52 -1.90 2.56
C TYR A 151 3.80 -1.20 3.71
N GLN A 152 2.70 -1.78 4.20
CA GLN A 152 1.82 -1.16 5.21
C GLN A 152 2.39 -1.13 6.64
N ASN A 153 3.41 -1.95 6.95
CA ASN A 153 4.05 -1.98 8.27
C ASN A 153 5.20 -0.98 8.42
N LEU A 154 5.51 -0.18 7.40
CA LEU A 154 6.44 0.94 7.54
C LEU A 154 5.86 2.02 8.47
N PRO A 155 6.71 2.82 9.13
CA PRO A 155 6.25 3.86 10.05
C PRO A 155 5.71 5.11 9.34
N GLY A 156 5.18 4.95 8.13
CA GLY A 156 4.58 5.98 7.29
C GLY A 156 4.53 5.57 5.81
N LEU A 157 3.93 6.43 4.99
CA LEU A 157 3.76 6.19 3.55
C LEU A 157 5.12 6.06 2.85
N ALA A 158 5.32 4.98 2.10
CA ALA A 158 6.48 4.81 1.25
C ALA A 158 6.44 5.79 0.07
N LEU A 159 7.48 6.60 -0.10
CA LEU A 159 7.62 7.57 -1.18
C LEU A 159 8.55 7.08 -2.29
N GLU A 160 9.54 6.29 -1.92
CA GLU A 160 10.42 5.56 -2.86
C GLU A 160 10.64 4.17 -2.28
N TYR A 161 10.31 3.14 -3.05
CA TYR A 161 10.37 1.75 -2.61
C TYR A 161 10.53 0.80 -3.78
N TYR A 162 10.83 -0.46 -3.49
CA TYR A 162 11.03 -1.50 -4.49
C TYR A 162 10.01 -2.61 -4.33
N VAL A 163 9.58 -3.18 -5.43
CA VAL A 163 8.71 -4.36 -5.48
C VAL A 163 9.39 -5.40 -6.35
N VAL A 164 9.50 -6.62 -5.82
CA VAL A 164 10.00 -7.78 -6.56
C VAL A 164 8.84 -8.72 -6.79
N ASN A 165 8.65 -9.16 -8.01
CA ASN A 165 7.66 -10.16 -8.36
C ASN A 165 8.24 -11.08 -9.46
N ASN A 166 7.46 -12.04 -9.94
CA ASN A 166 7.87 -12.98 -10.97
C ASN A 166 8.30 -12.31 -12.29
N ASN A 167 7.87 -11.08 -12.52
CA ASN A 167 8.19 -10.31 -13.74
C ASN A 167 9.43 -9.41 -13.57
N GLY A 168 10.03 -9.36 -12.38
CA GLY A 168 11.26 -8.62 -12.12
C GLY A 168 11.25 -7.69 -10.91
N LEU A 169 12.23 -6.80 -10.90
CA LEU A 169 12.43 -5.77 -9.88
C LEU A 169 11.93 -4.43 -10.39
N TYR A 170 11.06 -3.79 -9.62
CA TYR A 170 10.44 -2.51 -9.92
C TYR A 170 10.74 -1.50 -8.84
N LYS A 171 11.08 -0.28 -9.24
CA LYS A 171 11.23 0.87 -8.36
C LYS A 171 10.03 1.79 -8.51
N TYR A 172 9.40 2.12 -7.40
CA TYR A 172 8.30 3.07 -7.30
C TYR A 172 8.82 4.36 -6.69
N THR A 173 8.59 5.48 -7.33
CA THR A 173 8.98 6.80 -6.82
C THR A 173 7.78 7.74 -6.90
N LEU A 174 7.38 8.34 -5.77
CA LEU A 174 6.33 9.35 -5.75
C LEU A 174 6.78 10.57 -6.57
N GLU A 175 6.04 10.86 -7.63
CA GLU A 175 6.27 11.98 -8.54
C GLU A 175 5.51 13.22 -8.07
N ASP A 176 4.25 13.05 -7.67
CA ASP A 176 3.39 14.15 -7.24
C ASP A 176 2.44 13.74 -6.11
N ILE A 177 2.05 14.73 -5.32
CA ILE A 177 1.05 14.61 -4.26
C ILE A 177 0.14 15.82 -4.27
N LYS A 178 -1.17 15.59 -4.32
CA LYS A 178 -2.19 16.64 -4.21
C LYS A 178 -3.09 16.35 -3.01
N VAL A 179 -3.16 17.29 -2.08
CA VAL A 179 -4.13 17.25 -0.98
C VAL A 179 -5.43 17.82 -1.51
N THR A 180 -6.39 16.96 -1.78
CA THR A 180 -7.69 17.29 -2.35
C THR A 180 -8.78 16.49 -1.63
N ASP A 181 -10.03 16.70 -2.00
CA ASP A 181 -11.14 15.86 -1.55
C ASP A 181 -11.74 15.09 -2.75
N PRO A 182 -11.20 13.91 -3.10
CA PRO A 182 -11.69 13.14 -4.23
C PRO A 182 -13.19 12.80 -4.07
N PRO A 183 -13.99 12.90 -5.14
CA PRO A 183 -15.42 12.62 -5.06
C PRO A 183 -15.68 11.14 -4.75
N LEU A 184 -16.72 10.86 -3.97
CA LEU A 184 -17.04 9.51 -3.48
C LEU A 184 -17.32 8.50 -4.59
N ASN A 185 -17.84 8.93 -5.74
CA ASN A 185 -18.12 8.07 -6.88
C ASN A 185 -16.88 7.36 -7.43
N LEU A 186 -15.67 7.91 -7.22
CA LEU A 186 -14.42 7.23 -7.60
C LEU A 186 -14.20 5.91 -6.87
N PHE A 187 -14.78 5.76 -5.68
CA PHE A 187 -14.60 4.59 -4.81
C PHE A 187 -15.77 3.61 -4.86
N ILE A 188 -16.74 3.86 -5.74
CA ILE A 188 -17.88 2.98 -5.95
C ILE A 188 -17.58 2.05 -7.12
N ILE A 189 -17.86 0.76 -6.95
CA ILE A 189 -17.81 -0.21 -8.04
C ILE A 189 -18.97 0.13 -8.99
N PRO A 190 -18.72 0.42 -10.28
CA PRO A 190 -19.78 0.73 -11.21
C PRO A 190 -20.80 -0.40 -11.31
N SER A 191 -22.08 -0.06 -11.50
CA SER A 191 -23.19 -1.05 -11.53
C SER A 191 -23.08 -2.08 -12.67
N ALA A 192 -22.34 -1.74 -13.72
CA ALA A 192 -22.07 -2.67 -14.83
C ALA A 192 -21.17 -3.84 -14.41
N TYR A 193 -20.40 -3.70 -13.33
CA TYR A 193 -19.49 -4.74 -12.88
C TYR A 193 -20.18 -5.79 -12.04
N LYS A 194 -20.09 -7.06 -12.46
CA LYS A 194 -20.56 -8.21 -11.69
C LYS A 194 -19.57 -8.52 -10.56
N LYS A 195 -20.04 -8.48 -9.31
CA LYS A 195 -19.22 -8.84 -8.15
C LYS A 195 -19.10 -10.35 -8.04
N VAL A 196 -17.88 -10.86 -8.08
CA VAL A 196 -17.55 -12.29 -8.03
C VAL A 196 -16.34 -12.54 -7.12
N ASN A 197 -16.16 -13.77 -6.67
CA ASN A 197 -14.88 -14.23 -6.13
C ASN A 197 -13.96 -14.72 -7.28
N LEU A 198 -12.71 -15.03 -6.95
CA LEU A 198 -11.73 -15.46 -7.95
C LEU A 198 -12.13 -16.76 -8.66
N ASP A 199 -12.66 -17.74 -7.92
CA ASP A 199 -13.04 -19.04 -8.47
C ASP A 199 -14.24 -18.91 -9.43
N GLU A 200 -15.22 -18.08 -9.06
CA GLU A 200 -16.37 -17.76 -9.92
C GLU A 200 -15.92 -17.03 -11.19
N PHE A 201 -14.98 -16.09 -11.07
CA PHE A 201 -14.41 -15.39 -12.22
C PHE A 201 -13.71 -16.36 -13.16
N ILE A 202 -12.83 -17.22 -12.65
CA ILE A 202 -12.12 -18.21 -13.46
C ILE A 202 -13.12 -19.11 -14.20
N LYS A 203 -14.13 -19.65 -13.51
CA LYS A 203 -15.17 -20.48 -14.14
C LYS A 203 -15.90 -19.76 -15.28
N GLN A 204 -16.26 -18.48 -15.09
CA GLN A 204 -16.99 -17.71 -16.10
C GLN A 204 -16.13 -17.34 -17.31
N VAL A 205 -14.83 -17.11 -17.09
CA VAL A 205 -13.91 -16.75 -18.18
C VAL A 205 -13.38 -17.98 -18.91
N SER A 206 -13.21 -19.12 -18.21
CA SER A 206 -12.70 -20.37 -18.80
C SER A 206 -13.78 -21.24 -19.43
N ALA A 207 -15.07 -21.02 -19.13
CA ALA A 207 -16.16 -21.74 -19.80
C ALA A 207 -16.22 -21.32 -21.28
N GLN A 208 -15.69 -22.18 -22.14
CA GLN A 208 -15.82 -22.11 -23.59
C GLN A 208 -17.18 -22.65 -24.04
#